data_db41d040bf3041a419cb9dd301d7a89e
#
_entry.id   db41d040bf3041a419cb9dd301d7a89e
#
_cell.length_a   1.000
_cell.length_b   1.000
_cell.length_c   1.000
_cell.angle_alpha   90.00
_cell.angle_beta   90.00
_cell.angle_gamma   90.00
#
_symmetry.space_group_name_H-M   'P 1'
#
loop_
_entity.id
_entity.type
_entity.pdbx_description
1 polymer ?
#
loop_
_entity_poly.entity_id
_entity_poly.type
_entity_poly.pdbx_seq_one_letter_code
_entity_poly.pdbx_strand_id
1 'polypeptide(L)'
;GWFETDWQCDYEFAKSRFQDPVKMISDLKKDGFRTCLWQLPYFVPKNDLFPEIIAKGLHVKNPKGGLPYEDAVLDFTNPNAVQWYQDKIANLLKLGVSVIKVDFGEAAPLNGIYANGRSGFYEHNLYPLRYNKVVSDITKQITGDQIIWARSTWAGSQRYPLHWGGDAETSDMGMEAQLRGGLSLGLSGFTFWSHDAGGFTTRTPEE
;
A
#
# COMPACT_ATOMS: atom_id res chain seq x y z
N GLY A 1 -3.37 13.97 -4.77
CA GLY A 1 -3.94 12.64 -4.67
C GLY A 1 -5.27 12.52 -5.40
N TRP A 2 -5.79 11.33 -5.51
CA TRP A 2 -7.08 11.06 -6.14
C TRP A 2 -8.25 11.09 -5.13
N PHE A 3 -7.97 11.00 -3.82
CA PHE A 3 -8.91 10.93 -2.71
C PHE A 3 -9.31 12.32 -2.18
N GLU A 4 -10.41 12.38 -1.44
CA GLU A 4 -11.01 13.63 -0.96
C GLU A 4 -10.21 14.28 0.16
N THR A 5 -9.83 13.49 1.17
CA THR A 5 -9.10 13.99 2.31
C THR A 5 -7.61 14.04 2.04
N ASP A 6 -6.91 14.94 2.61
CA ASP A 6 -5.50 15.22 2.68
C ASP A 6 -4.56 14.20 1.98
N TRP A 7 -3.36 14.02 2.43
CA TRP A 7 -2.38 13.12 1.83
C TRP A 7 -2.55 11.64 2.22
N GLN A 8 -3.49 11.30 3.11
CA GLN A 8 -3.83 9.91 3.44
C GLN A 8 -5.17 9.48 2.83
N CYS A 9 -5.16 8.30 2.21
CA CYS A 9 -6.28 7.78 1.43
C CYS A 9 -7.51 7.47 2.28
N ASP A 10 -8.66 8.02 1.88
CA ASP A 10 -9.99 7.71 2.42
C ASP A 10 -10.80 6.73 1.55
N TYR A 11 -10.20 6.26 0.44
CA TYR A 11 -10.79 5.34 -0.55
C TYR A 11 -11.97 5.93 -1.33
N GLU A 12 -12.10 7.25 -1.37
CA GLU A 12 -13.10 7.95 -2.17
C GLU A 12 -12.45 8.91 -3.16
N PHE A 13 -12.99 8.96 -4.38
CA PHE A 13 -12.54 9.95 -5.35
C PHE A 13 -12.96 11.35 -4.94
N ALA A 14 -12.01 12.28 -4.98
CA ALA A 14 -12.26 13.69 -4.71
C ALA A 14 -13.28 14.26 -5.69
N LYS A 15 -14.48 14.58 -5.22
CA LYS A 15 -15.59 15.10 -6.04
C LYS A 15 -15.27 16.42 -6.70
N SER A 16 -14.39 17.21 -6.09
CA SER A 16 -13.90 18.48 -6.64
C SER A 16 -13.03 18.29 -7.89
N ARG A 17 -12.40 17.12 -8.06
CA ARG A 17 -11.47 16.82 -9.16
C ARG A 17 -11.97 15.74 -10.12
N PHE A 18 -12.80 14.82 -9.63
CA PHE A 18 -13.31 13.68 -10.40
C PHE A 18 -14.84 13.69 -10.37
N GLN A 19 -15.46 14.32 -11.35
CA GLN A 19 -16.94 14.44 -11.42
C GLN A 19 -17.60 13.08 -11.70
N ASP A 20 -17.02 12.29 -12.59
CA ASP A 20 -17.47 10.93 -12.93
C ASP A 20 -16.26 9.98 -13.08
N PRO A 21 -15.75 9.45 -11.98
CA PRO A 21 -14.58 8.56 -12.02
C PRO A 21 -14.87 7.24 -12.75
N VAL A 22 -16.11 6.75 -12.73
CA VAL A 22 -16.51 5.52 -13.43
C VAL A 22 -16.40 5.72 -14.94
N LYS A 23 -16.95 6.82 -15.44
CA LYS A 23 -16.86 7.16 -16.87
C LYS A 23 -15.40 7.37 -17.28
N MET A 24 -14.63 8.13 -16.50
CA MET A 24 -13.20 8.38 -16.76
C MET A 24 -12.41 7.06 -16.87
N ILE A 25 -12.55 6.15 -15.91
CA ILE A 25 -11.87 4.86 -15.91
C ILE A 25 -12.31 4.01 -17.12
N SER A 26 -13.61 4.01 -17.42
CA SER A 26 -14.16 3.30 -18.58
C SER A 26 -13.60 3.81 -19.90
N ASP A 27 -13.50 5.12 -20.07
CA ASP A 27 -12.97 5.73 -21.30
C ASP A 27 -11.47 5.47 -21.44
N LEU A 28 -10.68 5.64 -20.37
CA LEU A 28 -9.27 5.26 -20.36
C LEU A 28 -9.06 3.79 -20.75
N LYS A 29 -9.94 2.90 -20.26
CA LYS A 29 -9.86 1.47 -20.60
C LYS A 29 -10.13 1.20 -22.07
N LYS A 30 -11.08 1.93 -22.71
CA LYS A 30 -11.34 1.86 -24.17
C LYS A 30 -10.13 2.30 -24.97
N ASP A 31 -9.40 3.31 -24.47
CA ASP A 31 -8.18 3.83 -25.08
C ASP A 31 -6.94 2.94 -24.79
N GLY A 32 -7.14 1.79 -24.12
CA GLY A 32 -6.08 0.82 -23.85
C GLY A 32 -5.33 1.02 -22.53
N PHE A 33 -5.68 2.03 -21.73
CA PHE A 33 -5.04 2.28 -20.43
C PHE A 33 -5.61 1.40 -19.32
N ARG A 34 -4.75 1.07 -18.35
CA ARG A 34 -5.12 0.41 -17.10
C ARG A 34 -4.92 1.36 -15.94
N THR A 35 -5.98 1.67 -15.19
CA THR A 35 -5.91 2.59 -14.06
C THR A 35 -5.30 1.89 -12.86
N CYS A 36 -4.28 2.53 -12.25
CA CYS A 36 -3.69 2.13 -10.98
C CYS A 36 -3.96 3.20 -9.94
N LEU A 37 -4.41 2.82 -8.74
CA LEU A 37 -4.65 3.74 -7.63
C LEU A 37 -3.71 3.47 -6.46
N TRP A 38 -3.14 4.56 -5.93
CA TRP A 38 -2.29 4.56 -4.75
C TRP A 38 -3.12 4.48 -3.46
N GLN A 39 -2.60 3.77 -2.47
CA GLN A 39 -3.14 3.69 -1.11
C GLN A 39 -2.08 3.17 -0.13
N LEU A 40 -2.36 3.25 1.18
CA LEU A 40 -1.48 2.80 2.26
C LEU A 40 -2.30 2.26 3.44
N PRO A 41 -1.69 1.48 4.37
CA PRO A 41 -2.39 0.83 5.46
C PRO A 41 -2.32 1.60 6.79
N TYR A 42 -1.97 2.90 6.75
CA TYR A 42 -1.81 3.77 7.92
C TYR A 42 -2.84 4.89 7.89
N PHE A 43 -3.39 5.24 9.05
CA PHE A 43 -4.46 6.23 9.16
C PHE A 43 -4.15 7.23 10.27
N VAL A 44 -3.97 8.49 9.89
CA VAL A 44 -3.79 9.60 10.86
C VAL A 44 -5.09 9.90 11.60
N PRO A 45 -5.04 10.47 12.82
CA PRO A 45 -6.25 10.81 13.61
C PRO A 45 -7.27 11.69 12.89
N LYS A 46 -6.83 12.54 11.96
CA LYS A 46 -7.72 13.42 11.16
C LYS A 46 -8.36 12.74 9.94
N ASN A 47 -7.99 11.49 9.62
CA ASN A 47 -8.64 10.72 8.55
C ASN A 47 -10.04 10.28 8.99
N ASP A 48 -11.06 10.46 8.14
CA ASP A 48 -12.45 10.16 8.44
C ASP A 48 -12.70 8.68 8.80
N LEU A 49 -11.84 7.78 8.36
CA LEU A 49 -11.90 6.34 8.67
C LEU A 49 -11.25 5.98 10.02
N PHE A 50 -10.46 6.88 10.61
CA PHE A 50 -9.75 6.61 11.86
C PHE A 50 -10.67 6.25 13.02
N PRO A 51 -11.77 6.97 13.31
CA PRO A 51 -12.68 6.62 14.41
C PRO A 51 -13.28 5.21 14.24
N GLU A 52 -13.62 4.81 13.02
CA GLU A 52 -14.14 3.48 12.72
C GLU A 52 -13.10 2.39 13.00
N ILE A 53 -11.85 2.61 12.56
CA ILE A 53 -10.73 1.68 12.77
C ILE A 53 -10.48 1.45 14.26
N ILE A 54 -10.48 2.52 15.06
CA ILE A 54 -10.29 2.45 16.51
C ILE A 54 -11.45 1.74 17.18
N ALA A 55 -12.70 2.14 16.88
CA ALA A 55 -13.90 1.58 17.49
C ALA A 55 -14.03 0.08 17.22
N LYS A 56 -13.66 -0.38 16.03
CA LYS A 56 -13.70 -1.78 15.63
C LYS A 56 -12.44 -2.56 16.03
N GLY A 57 -11.41 -1.92 16.58
CA GLY A 57 -10.17 -2.57 16.99
C GLY A 57 -9.41 -3.22 15.83
N LEU A 58 -9.38 -2.56 14.65
CA LEU A 58 -8.76 -3.09 13.43
C LEU A 58 -7.25 -2.83 13.34
N HIS A 59 -6.68 -2.16 14.32
CA HIS A 59 -5.29 -1.69 14.33
C HIS A 59 -4.41 -2.54 15.24
N VAL A 60 -3.11 -2.50 14.98
CA VAL A 60 -2.07 -3.02 15.88
C VAL A 60 -2.13 -2.24 17.20
N LYS A 61 -2.02 -2.92 18.32
CA LYS A 61 -2.04 -2.32 19.67
C LYS A 61 -0.66 -2.32 20.31
N ASN A 62 -0.38 -1.36 21.16
CA ASN A 62 0.77 -1.45 22.05
C ASN A 62 0.46 -2.40 23.24
N PRO A 63 1.45 -2.77 24.07
CA PRO A 63 1.23 -3.67 25.21
C PRO A 63 0.22 -3.18 26.26
N LYS A 64 -0.12 -1.88 26.24
CA LYS A 64 -1.13 -1.28 27.14
C LYS A 64 -2.53 -1.19 26.48
N GLY A 65 -2.68 -1.69 25.25
CA GLY A 65 -3.94 -1.69 24.52
C GLY A 65 -4.23 -0.44 23.68
N GLY A 66 -3.37 0.58 23.74
CA GLY A 66 -3.47 1.79 22.93
C GLY A 66 -2.74 1.68 21.59
N LEU A 67 -2.62 2.81 20.89
CA LEU A 67 -1.86 2.90 19.64
C LEU A 67 -0.34 2.81 19.90
N PRO A 68 0.42 2.09 19.06
CA PRO A 68 1.88 2.08 19.08
C PRO A 68 2.50 3.42 18.67
N TYR A 69 1.86 4.11 17.72
CA TYR A 69 2.19 5.43 17.17
C TYR A 69 0.97 6.35 17.29
N GLU A 70 1.07 7.57 16.78
CA GLU A 70 -0.08 8.45 16.62
C GLU A 70 -1.07 7.88 15.60
N ASP A 71 -0.56 7.33 14.51
CA ASP A 71 -1.33 6.72 13.44
C ASP A 71 -1.83 5.31 13.81
N ALA A 72 -3.02 4.97 13.32
CA ALA A 72 -3.51 3.61 13.36
C ALA A 72 -2.91 2.81 12.20
N VAL A 73 -2.15 1.77 12.52
CA VAL A 73 -1.60 0.80 11.57
C VAL A 73 -2.53 -0.41 11.54
N LEU A 74 -3.10 -0.76 10.38
CA LEU A 74 -3.99 -1.90 10.25
C LEU A 74 -3.30 -3.20 10.65
N ASP A 75 -4.01 -4.06 11.37
CA ASP A 75 -3.50 -5.37 11.78
C ASP A 75 -3.95 -6.47 10.83
N PHE A 76 -3.13 -6.81 9.84
CA PHE A 76 -3.44 -7.88 8.87
C PHE A 76 -3.32 -9.30 9.45
N THR A 77 -3.13 -9.46 10.75
CA THR A 77 -3.34 -10.73 11.46
C THR A 77 -4.76 -10.83 12.02
N ASN A 78 -5.52 -9.71 12.04
CA ASN A 78 -6.90 -9.64 12.45
C ASN A 78 -7.82 -9.88 11.23
N PRO A 79 -8.62 -10.98 11.21
CA PRO A 79 -9.51 -11.26 10.08
C PRO A 79 -10.53 -10.13 9.80
N ASN A 80 -10.99 -9.43 10.85
CA ASN A 80 -11.91 -8.31 10.69
C ASN A 80 -11.25 -7.11 10.00
N ALA A 81 -9.97 -6.84 10.30
CA ALA A 81 -9.21 -5.79 9.63
C ALA A 81 -8.95 -6.16 8.16
N VAL A 82 -8.61 -7.42 7.89
CA VAL A 82 -8.45 -7.95 6.52
C VAL A 82 -9.73 -7.75 5.72
N GLN A 83 -10.87 -8.18 6.24
CA GLN A 83 -12.16 -8.05 5.54
C GLN A 83 -12.53 -6.59 5.30
N TRP A 84 -12.44 -5.76 6.34
CA TRP A 84 -12.73 -4.32 6.24
C TRP A 84 -11.90 -3.65 5.15
N TYR A 85 -10.61 -3.96 5.11
CA TYR A 85 -9.67 -3.39 4.13
C TYR A 85 -9.95 -3.91 2.72
N GLN A 86 -10.21 -5.20 2.58
CA GLN A 86 -10.61 -5.80 1.30
C GLN A 86 -11.90 -5.20 0.74
N ASP A 87 -12.87 -4.87 1.59
CA ASP A 87 -14.11 -4.22 1.16
C ASP A 87 -13.84 -2.81 0.59
N LYS A 88 -12.93 -2.03 1.19
CA LYS A 88 -12.51 -0.72 0.65
C LYS A 88 -11.84 -0.86 -0.72
N ILE A 89 -10.90 -1.79 -0.84
CA ILE A 89 -10.20 -2.06 -2.12
C ILE A 89 -11.17 -2.61 -3.17
N ALA A 90 -12.06 -3.53 -2.81
CA ALA A 90 -13.05 -4.11 -3.72
C ALA A 90 -13.96 -3.04 -4.34
N ASN A 91 -14.35 -2.02 -3.57
CA ASN A 91 -15.17 -0.94 -4.08
C ASN A 91 -14.45 -0.15 -5.20
N LEU A 92 -13.16 0.11 -5.06
CA LEU A 92 -12.36 0.75 -6.12
C LEU A 92 -12.22 -0.14 -7.36
N LEU A 93 -11.92 -1.42 -7.17
CA LEU A 93 -11.78 -2.38 -8.27
C LEU A 93 -13.08 -2.54 -9.07
N LYS A 94 -14.24 -2.53 -8.38
CA LYS A 94 -15.57 -2.58 -9.02
C LYS A 94 -15.88 -1.35 -9.88
N LEU A 95 -15.23 -0.21 -9.64
CA LEU A 95 -15.33 0.97 -10.51
C LEU A 95 -14.57 0.80 -11.83
N GLY A 96 -13.77 -0.27 -11.97
CA GLY A 96 -12.96 -0.57 -13.15
C GLY A 96 -11.46 -0.35 -12.96
N VAL A 97 -11.01 0.01 -11.74
CA VAL A 97 -9.58 0.08 -11.40
C VAL A 97 -8.95 -1.27 -11.63
N SER A 98 -7.79 -1.32 -12.24
CA SER A 98 -7.14 -2.56 -12.66
C SER A 98 -6.05 -3.02 -11.71
N VAL A 99 -5.33 -2.09 -11.07
CA VAL A 99 -4.18 -2.36 -10.22
C VAL A 99 -4.22 -1.44 -9.00
N ILE A 100 -3.77 -1.95 -7.87
CA ILE A 100 -3.58 -1.17 -6.65
C ILE A 100 -2.08 -0.98 -6.39
N LYS A 101 -1.63 0.26 -6.24
CA LYS A 101 -0.31 0.59 -5.74
C LYS A 101 -0.32 0.45 -4.22
N VAL A 102 0.42 -0.54 -3.73
CA VAL A 102 0.46 -0.99 -2.33
C VAL A 102 1.68 -0.33 -1.67
N ASP A 103 1.48 0.92 -1.24
CA ASP A 103 2.55 1.75 -0.72
C ASP A 103 2.78 1.56 0.79
N PHE A 104 3.98 1.90 1.27
CA PHE A 104 4.42 1.68 2.65
C PHE A 104 4.37 0.21 3.09
N GLY A 105 4.16 -0.05 4.38
CA GLY A 105 4.14 -1.38 4.98
C GLY A 105 5.41 -1.73 5.76
N GLU A 106 6.52 -1.01 5.55
CA GLU A 106 7.79 -1.18 6.24
C GLU A 106 7.82 -0.59 7.65
N ALA A 107 6.91 0.34 8.00
CA ALA A 107 6.82 0.95 9.32
C ALA A 107 5.89 0.18 10.29
N ALA A 108 5.72 -1.12 10.09
CA ALA A 108 4.96 -1.97 11.01
C ALA A 108 5.54 -1.91 12.45
N PRO A 109 4.70 -1.69 13.50
CA PRO A 109 5.20 -1.40 14.83
C PRO A 109 5.99 -2.54 15.47
N LEU A 110 7.26 -2.32 15.80
CA LEU A 110 8.10 -3.27 16.53
C LEU A 110 7.62 -3.49 17.98
N ASN A 111 7.08 -2.46 18.61
CA ASN A 111 6.51 -2.51 19.96
C ASN A 111 5.01 -2.91 19.96
N GLY A 112 4.50 -3.38 18.82
CA GLY A 112 3.12 -3.80 18.67
C GLY A 112 2.84 -5.18 19.26
N ILE A 113 1.57 -5.38 19.64
CA ILE A 113 0.96 -6.68 19.89
C ILE A 113 -0.12 -6.88 18.84
N TYR A 114 0.02 -7.93 18.08
CA TYR A 114 -0.88 -8.24 16.97
C TYR A 114 -2.02 -9.15 17.41
N ALA A 115 -3.12 -9.18 16.68
CA ALA A 115 -4.32 -9.94 17.04
C ALA A 115 -4.07 -11.46 17.15
N ASN A 116 -3.05 -11.97 16.45
CA ASN A 116 -2.61 -13.37 16.59
C ASN A 116 -1.76 -13.65 17.84
N GLY A 117 -1.62 -12.67 18.75
CA GLY A 117 -0.87 -12.76 19.99
C GLY A 117 0.66 -12.62 19.85
N ARG A 118 1.17 -12.37 18.66
CA ARG A 118 2.61 -12.23 18.43
C ARG A 118 3.07 -10.78 18.60
N SER A 119 4.33 -10.63 18.98
CA SER A 119 4.97 -9.32 19.12
C SER A 119 5.33 -8.70 17.76
N GLY A 120 5.52 -7.40 17.77
CA GLY A 120 6.02 -6.66 16.59
C GLY A 120 7.38 -7.16 16.13
N PHE A 121 8.26 -7.62 17.01
CA PHE A 121 9.54 -8.23 16.60
C PHE A 121 9.37 -9.45 15.70
N TYR A 122 8.30 -10.21 15.89
CA TYR A 122 7.98 -11.33 15.01
C TYR A 122 7.27 -10.89 13.74
N GLU A 123 6.31 -9.97 13.85
CA GLU A 123 5.40 -9.61 12.76
C GLU A 123 5.94 -8.51 11.83
N HIS A 124 6.90 -7.70 12.26
CA HIS A 124 7.41 -6.55 11.52
C HIS A 124 7.79 -6.89 10.06
N ASN A 125 8.67 -7.86 9.88
CA ASN A 125 9.09 -8.27 8.54
C ASN A 125 8.05 -9.10 7.79
N LEU A 126 7.09 -9.73 8.49
CA LEU A 126 5.98 -10.45 7.88
C LEU A 126 4.84 -9.54 7.44
N TYR A 127 4.78 -8.32 7.98
CA TYR A 127 3.72 -7.37 7.69
C TYR A 127 3.59 -7.08 6.18
N PRO A 128 4.67 -6.74 5.46
CA PRO A 128 4.60 -6.55 4.01
C PRO A 128 4.03 -7.75 3.25
N LEU A 129 4.42 -8.97 3.63
CA LEU A 129 3.92 -10.19 3.01
C LEU A 129 2.41 -10.34 3.21
N ARG A 130 1.91 -10.08 4.44
CA ARG A 130 0.48 -10.13 4.76
C ARG A 130 -0.30 -9.05 4.01
N TYR A 131 0.22 -7.82 4.02
CA TYR A 131 -0.36 -6.69 3.32
C TYR A 131 -0.48 -6.94 1.82
N ASN A 132 0.61 -7.35 1.17
CA ASN A 132 0.62 -7.69 -0.25
C ASN A 132 -0.40 -8.81 -0.56
N LYS A 133 -0.47 -9.84 0.29
CA LYS A 133 -1.43 -10.93 0.14
C LYS A 133 -2.87 -10.43 0.17
N VAL A 134 -3.22 -9.61 1.15
CA VAL A 134 -4.58 -9.10 1.35
C VAL A 134 -5.06 -8.33 0.13
N VAL A 135 -4.22 -7.45 -0.42
CA VAL A 135 -4.56 -6.66 -1.62
C VAL A 135 -4.56 -7.52 -2.87
N SER A 136 -3.60 -8.42 -3.03
CA SER A 136 -3.51 -9.33 -4.18
C SER A 136 -4.71 -10.28 -4.26
N ASP A 137 -5.14 -10.85 -3.13
CA ASP A 137 -6.27 -11.77 -3.08
C ASP A 137 -7.57 -11.10 -3.55
N ILE A 138 -7.87 -9.91 -3.04
CA ILE A 138 -9.09 -9.18 -3.44
C ILE A 138 -9.00 -8.66 -4.88
N THR A 139 -7.80 -8.26 -5.34
CA THR A 139 -7.60 -7.87 -6.74
C THR A 139 -7.91 -9.04 -7.65
N LYS A 140 -7.38 -10.24 -7.36
CA LYS A 140 -7.69 -11.46 -8.11
C LYS A 140 -9.17 -11.80 -8.11
N GLN A 141 -9.81 -11.69 -6.97
CA GLN A 141 -11.24 -12.01 -6.83
C GLN A 141 -12.13 -11.11 -7.71
N ILE A 142 -11.80 -9.84 -7.82
CA ILE A 142 -12.64 -8.86 -8.54
C ILE A 142 -12.25 -8.73 -10.01
N THR A 143 -10.95 -8.76 -10.34
CA THR A 143 -10.46 -8.50 -11.70
C THR A 143 -10.10 -9.76 -12.47
N GLY A 144 -9.89 -10.89 -11.79
CA GLY A 144 -9.32 -12.12 -12.36
C GLY A 144 -7.79 -12.14 -12.36
N ASP A 145 -7.13 -10.98 -12.27
CA ASP A 145 -5.68 -10.83 -12.24
C ASP A 145 -5.19 -10.56 -10.82
N GLN A 146 -4.00 -11.08 -10.49
CA GLN A 146 -3.41 -11.00 -9.15
C GLN A 146 -2.30 -9.94 -9.08
N ILE A 147 -2.26 -9.00 -10.03
CA ILE A 147 -1.23 -7.99 -10.16
C ILE A 147 -1.47 -6.85 -9.17
N ILE A 148 -0.46 -6.59 -8.33
CA ILE A 148 -0.37 -5.41 -7.46
C ILE A 148 0.98 -4.73 -7.70
N TRP A 149 1.10 -3.46 -7.30
CA TRP A 149 2.36 -2.72 -7.36
C TRP A 149 2.78 -2.33 -5.96
N ALA A 150 3.70 -3.11 -5.37
CA ALA A 150 4.05 -3.03 -3.95
C ALA A 150 5.43 -2.43 -3.70
N ARG A 151 5.55 -1.61 -2.63
CA ARG A 151 6.82 -1.05 -2.16
C ARG A 151 7.54 -2.01 -1.23
N SER A 152 6.96 -2.29 -0.09
CA SER A 152 7.57 -3.18 0.88
C SER A 152 7.36 -4.65 0.52
N THR A 153 8.34 -5.47 0.89
CA THR A 153 8.32 -6.90 0.56
C THR A 153 9.08 -7.71 1.62
N TRP A 154 8.84 -9.02 1.62
CA TRP A 154 9.56 -10.01 2.43
C TRP A 154 9.66 -11.33 1.67
N ALA A 155 10.42 -12.28 2.22
CA ALA A 155 10.50 -13.63 1.66
C ALA A 155 9.10 -14.23 1.46
N GLY A 156 8.80 -14.65 0.23
CA GLY A 156 7.48 -15.13 -0.17
C GLY A 156 6.65 -14.12 -0.99
N SER A 157 7.02 -12.82 -1.00
CA SER A 157 6.33 -11.80 -1.81
C SER A 157 6.65 -11.88 -3.31
N GLN A 158 7.60 -12.72 -3.73
CA GLN A 158 7.89 -13.00 -5.15
C GLN A 158 6.66 -13.41 -5.95
N ARG A 159 5.64 -13.96 -5.27
CA ARG A 159 4.33 -14.33 -5.85
C ARG A 159 3.40 -13.15 -6.11
N TYR A 160 3.74 -11.96 -5.66
CA TYR A 160 2.97 -10.75 -5.80
C TYR A 160 3.76 -9.73 -6.63
N PRO A 161 3.80 -9.90 -7.96
CA PRO A 161 4.46 -8.94 -8.82
C PRO A 161 3.61 -7.69 -8.85
N LEU A 162 4.15 -6.62 -8.91
CA LEU A 162 5.27 -5.89 -9.34
C LEU A 162 5.82 -5.05 -8.16
N HIS A 163 7.10 -4.64 -8.21
CA HIS A 163 7.72 -3.85 -7.13
C HIS A 163 8.46 -2.62 -7.67
N TRP A 164 8.70 -1.63 -6.79
CA TRP A 164 9.61 -0.51 -7.07
C TRP A 164 10.47 -0.17 -5.85
N GLY A 165 11.50 0.62 -6.04
CA GLY A 165 12.52 0.90 -5.02
C GLY A 165 12.14 1.94 -3.98
N GLY A 166 10.90 2.45 -3.95
CA GLY A 166 10.46 3.51 -3.04
C GLY A 166 10.96 4.88 -3.48
N ASP A 167 11.04 5.82 -2.53
CA ASP A 167 11.28 7.25 -2.73
C ASP A 167 12.79 7.54 -2.80
N ALA A 168 13.42 7.12 -3.89
CA ALA A 168 14.85 7.34 -4.09
C ALA A 168 15.18 8.82 -4.25
N GLU A 169 16.33 9.20 -3.69
CA GLU A 169 16.84 10.54 -3.85
C GLU A 169 17.32 10.79 -5.29
N THR A 170 17.06 11.99 -5.80
CA THR A 170 17.57 12.48 -7.09
C THR A 170 19.05 12.78 -6.95
N SER A 171 19.90 11.77 -7.08
CA SER A 171 21.35 11.88 -7.00
C SER A 171 22.02 10.66 -7.63
N ASP A 172 23.30 10.76 -8.01
CA ASP A 172 24.10 9.64 -8.50
C ASP A 172 24.14 8.49 -7.49
N MET A 173 24.26 8.81 -6.20
CA MET A 173 24.24 7.82 -5.11
C MET A 173 22.87 7.12 -5.00
N GLY A 174 21.78 7.88 -5.14
CA GLY A 174 20.42 7.35 -5.16
C GLY A 174 20.21 6.39 -6.33
N MET A 175 20.64 6.76 -7.53
CA MET A 175 20.57 5.93 -8.72
C MET A 175 21.41 4.64 -8.55
N GLU A 176 22.64 4.74 -8.04
CA GLU A 176 23.50 3.58 -7.77
C GLU A 176 22.87 2.61 -6.78
N ALA A 177 22.30 3.14 -5.68
CA ALA A 177 21.64 2.34 -4.66
C ALA A 177 20.40 1.61 -5.23
N GLN A 178 19.60 2.30 -6.05
CA GLN A 178 18.44 1.71 -6.73
C GLN A 178 18.86 0.59 -7.68
N LEU A 179 19.88 0.79 -8.49
CA LEU A 179 20.38 -0.22 -9.42
C LEU A 179 20.88 -1.46 -8.66
N ARG A 180 21.73 -1.28 -7.66
CA ARG A 180 22.28 -2.39 -6.85
C ARG A 180 21.18 -3.13 -6.10
N GLY A 181 20.25 -2.39 -5.48
CA GLY A 181 19.09 -2.95 -4.79
C GLY A 181 18.21 -3.76 -5.73
N GLY A 182 17.89 -3.24 -6.90
CA GLY A 182 17.07 -3.92 -7.90
C GLY A 182 17.70 -5.19 -8.44
N LEU A 183 19.01 -5.17 -8.71
CA LEU A 183 19.75 -6.37 -9.12
C LEU A 183 19.75 -7.45 -8.03
N SER A 184 19.97 -7.06 -6.77
CA SER A 184 19.91 -7.96 -5.61
C SER A 184 18.50 -8.54 -5.42
N LEU A 185 17.47 -7.72 -5.58
CA LEU A 185 16.08 -8.15 -5.53
C LEU A 185 15.76 -9.15 -6.64
N GLY A 186 16.23 -8.90 -7.87
CA GLY A 186 16.10 -9.82 -9.00
C GLY A 186 16.73 -11.17 -8.73
N LEU A 187 17.96 -11.20 -8.17
CA LEU A 187 18.64 -12.44 -7.75
C LEU A 187 17.87 -13.18 -6.64
N SER A 188 17.05 -12.49 -5.87
CA SER A 188 16.17 -13.06 -4.85
C SER A 188 14.83 -13.57 -5.41
N GLY A 189 14.66 -13.58 -6.73
CA GLY A 189 13.47 -14.12 -7.41
C GLY A 189 12.32 -13.12 -7.61
N PHE A 190 12.57 -11.82 -7.44
CA PHE A 190 11.60 -10.77 -7.77
C PHE A 190 11.76 -10.37 -9.24
N THR A 191 10.85 -10.83 -10.09
CA THR A 191 10.99 -10.78 -11.55
C THR A 191 10.72 -9.41 -12.14
N PHE A 192 9.80 -8.64 -11.54
CA PHE A 192 9.36 -7.34 -12.05
C PHE A 192 9.67 -6.24 -11.04
N TRP A 193 10.62 -5.41 -11.38
CA TRP A 193 11.09 -4.31 -10.56
C TRP A 193 11.37 -3.07 -11.39
N SER A 194 11.14 -1.90 -10.82
CA SER A 194 11.41 -0.60 -11.41
C SER A 194 11.79 0.41 -10.33
N HIS A 195 11.98 1.66 -10.72
CA HIS A 195 12.22 2.80 -9.85
C HIS A 195 11.66 4.08 -10.48
N ASP A 196 11.58 5.15 -9.71
CA ASP A 196 11.21 6.46 -10.24
C ASP A 196 12.36 7.01 -11.10
N ALA A 197 12.10 7.19 -12.40
CA ALA A 197 13.09 7.68 -13.35
C ALA A 197 13.48 9.13 -13.01
N GLY A 198 14.76 9.37 -12.78
CA GLY A 198 15.28 10.66 -12.33
C GLY A 198 15.22 10.88 -10.81
N GLY A 199 14.77 9.89 -10.03
CA GLY A 199 14.56 9.98 -8.59
C GLY A 199 13.18 10.52 -8.20
N PHE A 200 12.87 10.48 -6.92
CA PHE A 200 11.58 10.92 -6.36
C PHE A 200 11.74 12.15 -5.45
N THR A 201 12.78 12.17 -4.63
CA THR A 201 13.03 13.29 -3.70
C THR A 201 14.22 14.11 -4.17
N THR A 202 14.07 15.43 -4.19
CA THR A 202 15.14 16.39 -4.52
C THR A 202 15.78 16.95 -3.27
N ARG A 203 17.10 17.17 -3.30
CA ARG A 203 17.85 17.84 -2.22
C ARG A 203 17.80 19.35 -2.37
N THR A 204 17.83 19.81 -3.61
CA THR A 204 17.83 21.23 -3.96
C THR A 204 16.80 21.53 -5.04
N PRO A 205 16.34 22.80 -5.19
CA PRO A 205 15.40 23.16 -6.25
C PRO A 205 15.95 22.94 -7.66
N GLU A 206 17.26 22.83 -7.82
CA GLU A 206 17.96 22.65 -9.10
C GLU A 206 18.08 21.16 -9.50
N GLU A 207 17.88 20.24 -8.58
CA GLU A 207 17.85 18.80 -8.82
C GLU A 207 16.47 18.34 -9.33
#